data_5dd16d8b0fc8f889b62d3b41b954f8f3
#
_entry.id   5dd16d8b0fc8f889b62d3b41b954f8f3
#
_cell.length_a   1.000
_cell.length_b   1.000
_cell.length_c   1.000
_cell.angle_alpha   90.00
_cell.angle_beta   90.00
_cell.angle_gamma   90.00
#
_symmetry.space_group_name_H-M   'P 1'
#
loop_
_entity.id
_entity.type
_entity.pdbx_description
1 polymer ?
#
loop_
_entity_poly.entity_id
_entity_poly.type
_entity_poly.pdbx_seq_one_letter_code
_entity_poly.pdbx_strand_id
1 'polypeptide(L)'
;VGLVARVALALAEWGPDEDVALTDAFPGVGELAAGIPAVVGGWDFAQLAIPLQGGSLEARALRRRLAAQGWQLTEGESSGRLVIADLTSLRDPGLALSRADEIALAMRPGSRAVILGSAGALIDELSQSSDDRIRTDLLRTGRVRAVFRLAAGLLPSRPREVAALWVLGDPMDGTPIEERWTTVADLSRFAGPGGAIPNAVADDLITDVLAAVEGNEAAKRHGFAHARVVKTRVLITARGDLVNQADRGKYASQASVPGRALGVTDLLRTSGITGRDPLPLTVTAQEGSPVALKALEDLIRAGHVRAIPGSRVPSSVGSTRPSGASRGLRVVTAADVLAGSLRVDRRTDAVEVAREVPRAQLSEPGDVIVTASPRPAAVVDLEGGCLVVTPARILRPVGSRDAEARERGLSAHLTATAINSRPSGDRRWRRWLVPVLDSASAYSAEKVLALVDERAREAQETLERLEAVRHGLILGMSEGSLKISVLSEEPVGQELDLVGIEEGNEHGTQE
;
A
#
# COMPACT_ATOMS: atom_id res chain seq x y z
N VAL A 1 -4.36 -12.89 9.24
CA VAL A 1 -5.42 -13.09 10.26
C VAL A 1 -5.69 -11.79 10.99
N GLY A 2 -4.70 -11.15 11.64
CA GLY A 2 -4.89 -9.94 12.44
C GLY A 2 -5.59 -8.79 11.71
N LEU A 3 -5.23 -8.46 10.47
CA LEU A 3 -5.91 -7.42 9.68
C LEU A 3 -7.39 -7.75 9.45
N VAL A 4 -7.68 -8.99 9.03
CA VAL A 4 -9.06 -9.44 8.75
C VAL A 4 -9.89 -9.40 10.03
N ALA A 5 -9.31 -9.83 11.15
CA ALA A 5 -9.94 -9.75 12.46
C ALA A 5 -10.27 -8.30 12.85
N ARG A 6 -9.34 -7.36 12.67
CA ARG A 6 -9.56 -5.94 12.96
C ARG A 6 -10.65 -5.33 12.08
N VAL A 7 -10.68 -5.66 10.78
CA VAL A 7 -11.75 -5.23 9.87
C VAL A 7 -13.10 -5.81 10.31
N ALA A 8 -13.15 -7.11 10.65
CA ALA A 8 -14.36 -7.75 11.12
C ALA A 8 -14.89 -7.09 12.40
N LEU A 9 -14.00 -6.81 13.34
CA LEU A 9 -14.33 -6.13 14.59
C LEU A 9 -14.90 -4.72 14.38
N ALA A 10 -14.24 -3.94 13.55
CA ALA A 10 -14.71 -2.59 13.23
C ALA A 10 -16.11 -2.61 12.61
N LEU A 11 -16.39 -3.60 11.76
CA LEU A 11 -17.71 -3.78 11.18
C LEU A 11 -18.76 -4.25 12.20
N ALA A 12 -18.36 -4.95 13.26
CA ALA A 12 -19.24 -5.37 14.36
C ALA A 12 -19.62 -4.21 15.27
N GLU A 13 -18.68 -3.32 15.58
CA GLU A 13 -18.91 -2.14 16.43
C GLU A 13 -19.83 -1.10 15.80
N TRP A 14 -19.98 -1.14 14.49
CA TRP A 14 -20.85 -0.23 13.75
C TRP A 14 -22.36 -0.46 13.97
N GLY A 15 -22.78 -1.52 14.61
CA GLY A 15 -24.19 -1.82 14.85
C GLY A 15 -24.66 -1.27 16.22
N PRO A 16 -25.80 -0.57 16.33
CA PRO A 16 -26.33 -0.17 17.61
C PRO A 16 -26.89 -1.40 18.37
N ASP A 17 -26.49 -1.51 19.60
CA ASP A 17 -27.20 -2.10 20.75
C ASP A 17 -27.55 -3.61 20.80
N GLU A 18 -26.93 -4.51 20.09
CA GLU A 18 -27.24 -5.94 20.27
C GLU A 18 -26.00 -6.85 20.28
N ASP A 19 -26.08 -7.95 21.02
CA ASP A 19 -25.11 -9.04 21.02
C ASP A 19 -24.68 -9.41 19.61
N VAL A 20 -23.44 -9.10 19.25
CA VAL A 20 -22.92 -9.37 17.90
C VAL A 20 -22.69 -10.87 17.76
N ALA A 21 -23.62 -11.56 17.14
CA ALA A 21 -23.41 -12.93 16.71
C ALA A 21 -22.55 -12.95 15.44
N LEU A 22 -21.39 -13.58 15.54
CA LEU A 22 -20.50 -13.82 14.41
C LEU A 22 -20.86 -15.16 13.75
N THR A 23 -20.96 -15.18 12.43
CA THR A 23 -21.09 -16.41 11.65
C THR A 23 -19.82 -16.66 10.86
N ASP A 24 -19.18 -17.82 11.06
CA ASP A 24 -18.11 -18.28 10.18
C ASP A 24 -18.71 -19.19 9.09
N ALA A 25 -19.06 -18.59 7.95
CA ALA A 25 -19.77 -19.25 6.87
C ALA A 25 -18.92 -20.27 6.11
N PHE A 26 -17.59 -20.15 6.17
CA PHE A 26 -16.65 -21.09 5.58
C PHE A 26 -15.38 -21.14 6.43
N PRO A 27 -15.41 -21.88 7.52
CA PRO A 27 -14.40 -21.79 8.57
C PRO A 27 -13.04 -22.36 8.18
N GLY A 28 -12.92 -23.16 7.11
CA GLY A 28 -11.68 -23.81 6.75
C GLY A 28 -11.10 -24.57 7.95
N VAL A 29 -9.91 -24.17 8.39
CA VAL A 29 -9.28 -24.69 9.62
C VAL A 29 -9.54 -23.79 10.84
N GLY A 30 -10.42 -22.79 10.71
CA GLY A 30 -10.82 -21.87 11.78
C GLY A 30 -9.81 -20.78 12.12
N GLU A 31 -8.91 -20.45 11.21
CA GLU A 31 -7.86 -19.46 11.49
C GLU A 31 -8.40 -18.04 11.65
N LEU A 32 -9.44 -17.67 10.89
CA LEU A 32 -10.03 -16.33 11.00
C LEU A 32 -10.74 -16.16 12.34
N ALA A 33 -11.66 -17.06 12.68
CA ALA A 33 -12.36 -17.01 13.96
C ALA A 33 -11.39 -17.10 15.14
N ALA A 34 -10.37 -17.99 15.05
CA ALA A 34 -9.33 -18.15 16.05
C ALA A 34 -8.49 -16.88 16.28
N GLY A 35 -8.31 -16.07 15.25
CA GLY A 35 -7.51 -14.85 15.33
C GLY A 35 -8.21 -13.65 15.93
N ILE A 36 -9.53 -13.66 16.03
CA ILE A 36 -10.31 -12.53 16.56
C ILE A 36 -10.04 -12.30 18.05
N PRO A 37 -10.13 -13.28 18.96
CA PRO A 37 -9.86 -13.07 20.38
C PRO A 37 -8.43 -12.55 20.65
N ALA A 38 -7.46 -13.00 19.87
CA ALA A 38 -6.05 -12.58 20.01
C ALA A 38 -5.82 -11.09 19.72
N VAL A 39 -6.70 -10.47 18.94
CA VAL A 39 -6.59 -9.04 18.56
C VAL A 39 -7.30 -8.14 19.58
N VAL A 40 -8.27 -8.65 20.30
CA VAL A 40 -9.27 -7.84 21.01
C VAL A 40 -9.08 -7.76 22.52
N GLY A 41 -8.38 -8.71 23.12
CA GLY A 41 -8.02 -8.64 24.54
C GLY A 41 -9.17 -8.37 25.50
N GLY A 42 -10.33 -9.06 25.34
CA GLY A 42 -11.42 -8.91 26.28
C GLY A 42 -12.84 -8.71 25.71
N TRP A 43 -13.06 -9.03 24.48
CA TRP A 43 -14.38 -8.97 23.87
C TRP A 43 -15.21 -10.21 24.27
N ASP A 44 -16.37 -9.96 24.88
CA ASP A 44 -17.43 -10.96 25.06
C ASP A 44 -18.19 -11.15 23.73
N PHE A 45 -17.56 -11.72 22.71
CA PHE A 45 -18.32 -12.31 21.62
C PHE A 45 -19.06 -13.53 22.16
N ALA A 46 -20.28 -13.32 22.52
CA ALA A 46 -21.04 -14.35 23.17
C ALA A 46 -21.26 -15.58 22.28
N GLN A 47 -21.33 -15.44 20.96
CA GLN A 47 -21.75 -16.53 20.09
C GLN A 47 -21.05 -16.56 18.73
N LEU A 48 -20.46 -17.72 18.39
CA LEU A 48 -19.97 -18.04 17.05
C LEU A 48 -20.81 -19.15 16.43
N ALA A 49 -21.54 -18.83 15.38
CA ALA A 49 -22.26 -19.83 14.61
C ALA A 49 -21.37 -20.42 13.52
N ILE A 50 -21.33 -21.72 13.44
CA ILE A 50 -20.56 -22.47 12.45
C ILE A 50 -21.52 -23.43 11.73
N PRO A 51 -21.69 -23.32 10.40
CA PRO A 51 -22.57 -24.20 9.64
C PRO A 51 -21.93 -25.58 9.40
N LEU A 52 -21.27 -26.14 10.42
CA LEU A 52 -20.68 -27.46 10.34
C LEU A 52 -21.75 -28.51 10.56
N GLN A 53 -22.29 -29.04 9.48
CA GLN A 53 -23.12 -30.25 9.53
C GLN A 53 -22.23 -31.49 9.59
N GLY A 54 -22.48 -32.35 10.56
CA GLY A 54 -21.90 -33.66 10.64
C GLY A 54 -20.81 -33.88 11.70
N GLY A 55 -20.57 -35.13 12.02
CA GLY A 55 -19.62 -35.62 13.04
C GLY A 55 -18.22 -35.92 12.47
N SER A 56 -17.78 -35.31 11.36
CA SER A 56 -16.46 -35.58 10.83
C SER A 56 -15.34 -35.25 11.84
N LEU A 57 -14.21 -35.90 11.74
CA LEU A 57 -13.08 -35.69 12.63
C LEU A 57 -12.57 -34.22 12.57
N GLU A 58 -12.59 -33.64 11.39
CA GLU A 58 -12.22 -32.26 11.14
C GLU A 58 -13.17 -31.26 11.80
N ALA A 59 -14.49 -31.47 11.66
CA ALA A 59 -15.51 -30.66 12.31
C ALA A 59 -15.39 -30.70 13.84
N ARG A 60 -15.12 -31.90 14.42
CA ARG A 60 -14.88 -32.04 15.86
C ARG A 60 -13.60 -31.36 16.32
N ALA A 61 -12.52 -31.47 15.56
CA ALA A 61 -11.25 -30.81 15.87
C ALA A 61 -11.41 -29.30 15.85
N LEU A 62 -12.09 -28.74 14.84
CA LEU A 62 -12.38 -27.32 14.72
C LEU A 62 -13.22 -26.81 15.90
N ARG A 63 -14.33 -27.50 16.25
CA ARG A 63 -15.15 -27.13 17.41
C ARG A 63 -14.32 -27.09 18.70
N ARG A 64 -13.47 -28.11 18.93
CA ARG A 64 -12.60 -28.15 20.13
C ARG A 64 -11.60 -26.98 20.14
N ARG A 65 -11.01 -26.69 19.00
CA ARG A 65 -10.08 -25.56 18.86
C ARG A 65 -10.73 -24.22 19.21
N LEU A 66 -11.92 -23.96 18.65
CA LEU A 66 -12.64 -22.71 18.88
C LEU A 66 -13.18 -22.61 20.32
N ALA A 67 -13.70 -23.70 20.85
CA ALA A 67 -14.13 -23.75 22.25
C ALA A 67 -12.98 -23.52 23.24
N ALA A 68 -11.79 -24.05 22.95
CA ALA A 68 -10.58 -23.79 23.75
C ALA A 68 -10.11 -22.32 23.71
N GLN A 69 -10.57 -21.54 22.74
CA GLN A 69 -10.33 -20.11 22.62
C GLN A 69 -11.44 -19.23 23.23
N GLY A 70 -12.39 -19.85 23.92
CA GLY A 70 -13.46 -19.14 24.61
C GLY A 70 -14.72 -18.87 23.78
N TRP A 71 -14.81 -19.40 22.54
CA TRP A 71 -16.02 -19.23 21.74
C TRP A 71 -17.18 -20.09 22.26
N GLN A 72 -18.34 -19.47 22.45
CA GLN A 72 -19.59 -20.17 22.60
C GLN A 72 -20.13 -20.57 21.23
N LEU A 73 -20.06 -21.85 20.89
CA LEU A 73 -20.44 -22.36 19.59
C LEU A 73 -21.94 -22.66 19.52
N THR A 74 -22.60 -22.11 18.52
CA THR A 74 -24.00 -22.42 18.20
C THR A 74 -24.06 -23.21 16.90
N GLU A 75 -24.91 -24.26 16.87
CA GLU A 75 -25.19 -25.04 15.66
C GLU A 75 -26.41 -24.46 14.95
N GLY A 76 -26.28 -24.22 13.64
CA GLY A 76 -27.36 -23.78 12.79
C GLY A 76 -27.10 -22.47 12.05
N GLU A 77 -28.09 -22.01 11.30
CA GLU A 77 -28.06 -20.70 10.63
C GLU A 77 -28.17 -19.62 11.71
N SER A 78 -27.03 -18.98 11.95
CA SER A 78 -26.99 -17.87 12.88
C SER A 78 -27.69 -16.64 12.31
N SER A 79 -28.36 -15.93 13.20
CA SER A 79 -28.88 -14.59 12.93
C SER A 79 -27.79 -13.50 12.94
N GLY A 80 -26.51 -13.87 12.92
CA GLY A 80 -25.38 -12.96 13.06
C GLY A 80 -25.37 -11.87 11.99
N ARG A 81 -25.22 -10.64 12.44
CA ARG A 81 -25.06 -9.49 11.55
C ARG A 81 -23.70 -9.44 10.85
N LEU A 82 -22.71 -10.14 11.40
CA LEU A 82 -21.37 -10.23 10.83
C LEU A 82 -21.06 -11.67 10.38
N VAL A 83 -20.69 -11.79 9.12
CA VAL A 83 -20.28 -13.05 8.48
C VAL A 83 -18.80 -12.98 8.13
N ILE A 84 -18.03 -13.98 8.49
CA ILE A 84 -16.66 -14.16 8.01
C ILE A 84 -16.56 -15.43 7.18
N ALA A 85 -15.63 -15.46 6.22
CA ALA A 85 -15.37 -16.66 5.43
C ALA A 85 -13.91 -16.70 4.95
N ASP A 86 -13.26 -17.87 5.09
CA ASP A 86 -11.93 -18.14 4.55
C ASP A 86 -11.99 -19.06 3.33
N LEU A 87 -12.04 -18.47 2.15
CA LEU A 87 -12.06 -19.19 0.86
C LEU A 87 -10.66 -19.49 0.32
N THR A 88 -9.59 -19.19 1.06
CA THR A 88 -8.22 -19.39 0.58
C THR A 88 -7.88 -20.86 0.30
N SER A 89 -8.58 -21.79 0.87
CA SER A 89 -8.43 -23.23 0.61
C SER A 89 -8.96 -23.64 -0.77
N LEU A 90 -9.89 -22.89 -1.35
CA LEU A 90 -10.49 -23.16 -2.65
C LEU A 90 -9.56 -22.69 -3.77
N ARG A 91 -9.00 -23.64 -4.52
CA ARG A 91 -8.07 -23.34 -5.62
C ARG A 91 -8.77 -23.01 -6.94
N ASP A 92 -9.95 -23.57 -7.13
CA ASP A 92 -10.79 -23.31 -8.30
C ASP A 92 -11.50 -21.97 -8.13
N PRO A 93 -11.28 -21.00 -9.05
CA PRO A 93 -11.93 -19.70 -8.98
C PRO A 93 -13.45 -19.77 -9.03
N GLY A 94 -14.01 -20.69 -9.84
CA GLY A 94 -15.45 -20.86 -9.96
C GLY A 94 -16.08 -21.34 -8.65
N LEU A 95 -15.43 -22.29 -7.96
CA LEU A 95 -15.88 -22.74 -6.63
C LEU A 95 -15.80 -21.63 -5.59
N ALA A 96 -14.71 -20.86 -5.59
CA ALA A 96 -14.55 -19.75 -4.64
C ALA A 96 -15.62 -18.66 -4.86
N LEU A 97 -15.89 -18.31 -6.12
CA LEU A 97 -16.91 -17.33 -6.48
C LEU A 97 -18.33 -17.84 -6.20
N SER A 98 -18.63 -19.11 -6.50
CA SER A 98 -19.92 -19.71 -6.17
C SER A 98 -20.16 -19.69 -4.66
N ARG A 99 -19.14 -19.98 -3.86
CA ARG A 99 -19.27 -19.93 -2.41
C ARG A 99 -19.45 -18.49 -1.89
N ALA A 100 -18.75 -17.50 -2.50
CA ALA A 100 -18.97 -16.09 -2.18
C ALA A 100 -20.39 -15.64 -2.52
N ASP A 101 -20.95 -16.14 -3.62
CA ASP A 101 -22.35 -15.87 -4.05
C ASP A 101 -23.35 -16.49 -3.08
N GLU A 102 -23.18 -17.76 -2.67
CA GLU A 102 -23.98 -18.41 -1.66
C GLU A 102 -24.00 -17.63 -0.33
N ILE A 103 -22.84 -17.14 0.11
CA ILE A 103 -22.72 -16.30 1.29
C ILE A 103 -23.50 -15.00 1.11
N ALA A 104 -23.33 -14.32 -0.02
CA ALA A 104 -24.03 -13.08 -0.32
C ALA A 104 -25.56 -13.25 -0.37
N LEU A 105 -26.05 -14.37 -0.89
CA LEU A 105 -27.47 -14.72 -0.93
C LEU A 105 -28.04 -15.04 0.45
N ALA A 106 -27.27 -15.69 1.31
CA ALA A 106 -27.66 -16.03 2.68
C ALA A 106 -27.66 -14.84 3.64
N MET A 107 -27.01 -13.72 3.28
CA MET A 107 -26.94 -12.53 4.13
C MET A 107 -28.32 -11.88 4.30
N ARG A 108 -28.69 -11.62 5.56
CA ARG A 108 -29.91 -10.90 5.92
C ARG A 108 -29.74 -9.37 5.75
N PRO A 109 -30.82 -8.61 5.67
CA PRO A 109 -30.75 -7.15 5.72
C PRO A 109 -30.03 -6.68 7.00
N GLY A 110 -29.16 -5.68 6.85
CA GLY A 110 -28.31 -5.17 7.93
C GLY A 110 -27.06 -6.02 8.23
N SER A 111 -26.90 -7.18 7.56
CA SER A 111 -25.70 -8.02 7.73
C SER A 111 -24.53 -7.50 6.90
N ARG A 112 -23.32 -7.79 7.38
CA ARG A 112 -22.05 -7.50 6.68
C ARG A 112 -21.24 -8.76 6.58
N ALA A 113 -20.42 -8.87 5.53
CA ALA A 113 -19.53 -10.01 5.40
C ALA A 113 -18.10 -9.57 5.07
N VAL A 114 -17.14 -10.36 5.59
CA VAL A 114 -15.71 -10.25 5.30
C VAL A 114 -15.24 -11.56 4.72
N ILE A 115 -14.91 -11.57 3.44
CA ILE A 115 -14.48 -12.76 2.70
C ILE A 115 -12.99 -12.64 2.38
N LEU A 116 -12.20 -13.57 2.89
CA LEU A 116 -10.80 -13.74 2.52
C LEU A 116 -10.70 -14.83 1.46
N GLY A 117 -9.99 -14.57 0.37
CA GLY A 117 -9.80 -15.54 -0.69
C GLY A 117 -8.51 -15.31 -1.46
N SER A 118 -8.27 -16.11 -2.50
CA SER A 118 -7.15 -15.91 -3.42
C SER A 118 -7.43 -14.71 -4.33
N ALA A 119 -6.42 -13.86 -4.57
CA ALA A 119 -6.55 -12.78 -5.54
C ALA A 119 -6.81 -13.33 -6.97
N GLY A 120 -6.27 -14.49 -7.29
CA GLY A 120 -6.51 -15.18 -8.55
C GLY A 120 -7.98 -15.52 -8.81
N ALA A 121 -8.76 -15.76 -7.74
CA ALA A 121 -10.19 -16.01 -7.84
C ALA A 121 -11.02 -14.73 -7.76
N LEU A 122 -10.73 -13.88 -6.78
CA LEU A 122 -11.60 -12.76 -6.44
C LEU A 122 -11.27 -11.46 -7.18
N ILE A 123 -10.03 -11.27 -7.62
CA ILE A 123 -9.56 -9.99 -8.18
C ILE A 123 -9.03 -10.11 -9.60
N ASP A 124 -8.14 -11.08 -9.86
CA ASP A 124 -7.38 -11.17 -11.10
C ASP A 124 -8.27 -11.48 -12.33
N GLU A 125 -7.70 -11.32 -13.52
CA GLU A 125 -8.37 -11.70 -14.76
C GLU A 125 -8.67 -13.20 -14.75
N LEU A 126 -9.93 -13.55 -14.92
CA LEU A 126 -10.40 -14.92 -14.97
C LEU A 126 -10.29 -15.49 -16.38
N SER A 127 -9.81 -16.73 -16.47
CA SER A 127 -9.65 -17.41 -17.75
C SER A 127 -10.98 -17.94 -18.33
N GLN A 128 -11.92 -18.26 -17.44
CA GLN A 128 -13.23 -18.80 -17.81
C GLN A 128 -14.30 -17.72 -17.76
N SER A 129 -15.11 -17.67 -18.82
CA SER A 129 -16.21 -16.70 -18.92
C SER A 129 -17.35 -17.00 -17.94
N SER A 130 -17.52 -18.27 -17.52
CA SER A 130 -18.48 -18.69 -16.49
C SER A 130 -18.17 -18.04 -15.14
N ASP A 131 -16.89 -18.08 -14.74
CA ASP A 131 -16.44 -17.56 -13.45
C ASP A 131 -16.53 -16.02 -13.43
N ASP A 132 -16.14 -15.38 -14.54
CA ASP A 132 -16.28 -13.92 -14.69
C ASP A 132 -17.76 -13.48 -14.66
N ARG A 133 -18.67 -14.33 -15.12
CA ARG A 133 -20.12 -14.07 -15.01
C ARG A 133 -20.58 -14.09 -13.56
N ILE A 134 -20.21 -15.11 -12.76
CA ILE A 134 -20.56 -15.19 -11.34
C ILE A 134 -20.04 -13.94 -10.62
N ARG A 135 -18.78 -13.58 -10.84
CA ARG A 135 -18.18 -12.38 -10.25
C ARG A 135 -18.91 -11.10 -10.65
N THR A 136 -19.26 -10.98 -11.91
CA THR A 136 -20.02 -9.85 -12.45
C THR A 136 -21.41 -9.75 -11.82
N ASP A 137 -22.11 -10.87 -11.66
CA ASP A 137 -23.44 -10.91 -11.07
C ASP A 137 -23.39 -10.53 -9.58
N LEU A 138 -22.40 -10.98 -8.84
CA LEU A 138 -22.13 -10.52 -7.47
C LEU A 138 -21.92 -9.00 -7.38
N LEU A 139 -21.11 -8.43 -8.26
CA LEU A 139 -20.89 -6.97 -8.32
C LEU A 139 -22.19 -6.22 -8.64
N ARG A 140 -23.05 -6.79 -9.50
CA ARG A 140 -24.35 -6.20 -9.87
C ARG A 140 -25.33 -6.12 -8.71
N THR A 141 -25.26 -7.01 -7.74
CA THR A 141 -26.11 -6.93 -6.54
C THR A 141 -25.85 -5.65 -5.74
N GLY A 142 -24.70 -5.01 -5.91
CA GLY A 142 -24.25 -3.89 -5.08
C GLY A 142 -23.86 -4.28 -3.66
N ARG A 143 -23.84 -5.58 -3.33
CA ARG A 143 -23.37 -6.05 -2.01
C ARG A 143 -21.86 -5.89 -1.83
N VAL A 144 -21.07 -6.05 -2.89
CA VAL A 144 -19.61 -5.89 -2.84
C VAL A 144 -19.26 -4.41 -2.68
N ARG A 145 -18.93 -4.00 -1.46
CA ARG A 145 -18.63 -2.63 -1.06
C ARG A 145 -17.16 -2.29 -1.20
N ALA A 146 -16.29 -3.25 -0.87
CA ALA A 146 -14.85 -3.05 -0.96
C ALA A 146 -14.12 -4.30 -1.45
N VAL A 147 -13.06 -4.09 -2.20
CA VAL A 147 -12.21 -5.12 -2.82
C VAL A 147 -10.76 -4.71 -2.61
N PHE A 148 -10.02 -5.47 -1.81
CA PHE A 148 -8.64 -5.18 -1.48
C PHE A 148 -7.73 -6.32 -1.89
N ARG A 149 -6.67 -6.00 -2.63
CA ARG A 149 -5.55 -6.90 -2.89
C ARG A 149 -4.58 -6.81 -1.72
N LEU A 150 -4.29 -7.93 -1.09
CA LEU A 150 -3.33 -8.02 0.00
C LEU A 150 -1.94 -8.41 -0.51
N ALA A 151 -0.94 -8.37 0.37
CA ALA A 151 0.42 -8.76 0.01
C ALA A 151 0.58 -10.29 -0.09
N ALA A 152 1.57 -10.74 -0.85
CA ALA A 152 2.06 -12.10 -0.74
C ALA A 152 2.75 -12.32 0.62
N GLY A 153 2.76 -13.55 1.11
CA GLY A 153 3.37 -13.89 2.41
C GLY A 153 2.41 -13.88 3.60
N LEU A 154 1.19 -13.39 3.43
CA LEU A 154 0.16 -13.39 4.50
C LEU A 154 -0.42 -14.77 4.79
N LEU A 155 -0.32 -15.70 3.85
CA LEU A 155 -0.75 -17.09 4.00
C LEU A 155 0.47 -17.98 4.27
N PRO A 156 0.74 -18.41 5.53
CA PRO A 156 1.93 -19.18 5.87
C PRO A 156 2.06 -20.48 5.07
N SER A 157 0.94 -21.14 4.79
CA SER A 157 0.90 -22.37 3.97
C SER A 157 1.17 -22.11 2.48
N ARG A 158 1.07 -20.85 2.03
CA ARG A 158 1.20 -20.43 0.62
C ARG A 158 1.86 -19.05 0.50
N PRO A 159 3.14 -18.93 0.83
CA PRO A 159 3.80 -17.62 0.93
C PRO A 159 3.92 -16.86 -0.40
N ARG A 160 3.70 -17.54 -1.53
CA ARG A 160 3.72 -16.90 -2.87
C ARG A 160 2.34 -16.49 -3.37
N GLU A 161 1.28 -16.91 -2.70
CA GLU A 161 -0.09 -16.59 -3.07
C GLU A 161 -0.46 -15.21 -2.56
N VAL A 162 -1.08 -14.43 -3.42
CA VAL A 162 -1.63 -13.11 -3.10
C VAL A 162 -3.06 -13.30 -2.65
N ALA A 163 -3.38 -12.83 -1.46
CA ALA A 163 -4.73 -12.89 -0.93
C ALA A 163 -5.57 -11.68 -1.36
N ALA A 164 -6.87 -11.83 -1.32
CA ALA A 164 -7.87 -10.80 -1.55
C ALA A 164 -8.83 -10.74 -0.37
N LEU A 165 -9.26 -9.54 -0.03
CA LEU A 165 -10.28 -9.27 0.95
C LEU A 165 -11.47 -8.58 0.28
N TRP A 166 -12.66 -9.19 0.38
CA TRP A 166 -13.91 -8.58 -0.01
C TRP A 166 -14.73 -8.22 1.21
N VAL A 167 -15.35 -7.05 1.16
CA VAL A 167 -16.30 -6.62 2.18
C VAL A 167 -17.67 -6.45 1.52
N LEU A 168 -18.66 -7.13 2.07
CA LEU A 168 -20.02 -7.08 1.59
C LEU A 168 -20.93 -6.36 2.60
N GLY A 169 -21.93 -5.69 2.08
CA GLY A 169 -23.00 -5.03 2.86
C GLY A 169 -24.37 -5.35 2.27
N ASP A 170 -25.35 -4.54 2.62
CA ASP A 170 -26.69 -4.65 2.07
C ASP A 170 -26.72 -4.47 0.56
N PRO A 171 -27.67 -5.09 -0.18
CA PRO A 171 -27.84 -4.84 -1.59
C PRO A 171 -28.20 -3.38 -1.84
N MET A 172 -27.78 -2.85 -2.99
CA MET A 172 -28.14 -1.49 -3.41
C MET A 172 -29.35 -1.49 -4.36
N ASP A 173 -30.44 -2.12 -3.96
CA ASP A 173 -31.59 -2.36 -4.85
C ASP A 173 -32.25 -1.07 -5.37
N GLY A 174 -32.26 -0.01 -4.58
CA GLY A 174 -32.81 1.30 -4.97
C GLY A 174 -31.85 2.23 -5.74
N THR A 175 -30.59 1.81 -5.95
CA THR A 175 -29.57 2.65 -6.59
C THR A 175 -29.25 2.12 -7.98
N PRO A 176 -29.37 2.94 -9.05
CA PRO A 176 -28.97 2.54 -10.40
C PRO A 176 -27.51 2.11 -10.45
N ILE A 177 -27.16 1.14 -11.29
CA ILE A 177 -25.82 0.58 -11.38
C ILE A 177 -24.76 1.62 -11.77
N GLU A 178 -25.17 2.65 -12.51
CA GLU A 178 -24.33 3.79 -12.93
C GLU A 178 -23.94 4.68 -11.75
N GLU A 179 -24.70 4.62 -10.66
CA GLU A 179 -24.50 5.42 -9.46
C GLU A 179 -23.86 4.62 -8.32
N ARG A 180 -23.71 3.29 -8.49
CA ARG A 180 -23.07 2.44 -7.49
C ARG A 180 -21.57 2.58 -7.52
N TRP A 181 -20.97 2.59 -6.33
CA TRP A 181 -19.53 2.70 -6.13
C TRP A 181 -19.00 1.52 -5.34
N THR A 182 -17.80 1.09 -5.69
CA THR A 182 -17.06 0.05 -4.96
C THR A 182 -15.69 0.61 -4.62
N THR A 183 -15.28 0.46 -3.38
CA THR A 183 -13.95 0.87 -2.91
C THR A 183 -12.93 -0.19 -3.27
N VAL A 184 -11.81 0.20 -3.87
CA VAL A 184 -10.74 -0.74 -4.27
C VAL A 184 -9.38 -0.25 -3.81
N ALA A 185 -8.49 -1.17 -3.39
CA ALA A 185 -7.10 -0.85 -3.08
C ALA A 185 -6.14 -2.00 -3.38
N ASP A 186 -4.91 -1.66 -3.76
CA ASP A 186 -3.78 -2.58 -3.78
C ASP A 186 -2.86 -2.31 -2.59
N LEU A 187 -2.96 -3.15 -1.57
CA LEU A 187 -2.17 -3.07 -0.35
C LEU A 187 -0.86 -3.85 -0.44
N SER A 188 -0.61 -4.55 -1.54
CA SER A 188 0.60 -5.37 -1.71
C SER A 188 1.89 -4.54 -1.66
N ARG A 189 1.82 -3.25 -1.99
CA ARG A 189 2.94 -2.31 -1.97
C ARG A 189 3.34 -1.84 -0.56
N PHE A 190 2.44 -1.97 0.41
CA PHE A 190 2.67 -1.52 1.79
C PHE A 190 3.17 -2.63 2.72
N ALA A 191 3.34 -3.84 2.17
CA ALA A 191 3.78 -4.97 2.96
C ALA A 191 5.25 -4.82 3.39
N GLY A 192 5.47 -4.87 4.68
CA GLY A 192 6.78 -5.01 5.29
C GLY A 192 7.34 -6.44 5.18
N PRO A 193 8.46 -6.72 5.85
CA PRO A 193 9.04 -8.05 5.90
C PRO A 193 8.04 -9.11 6.35
N GLY A 194 7.99 -10.24 5.64
CA GLY A 194 7.02 -11.32 5.94
C GLY A 194 5.57 -11.03 5.53
N GLY A 195 5.33 -10.00 4.71
CA GLY A 195 4.00 -9.65 4.23
C GLY A 195 3.13 -8.87 5.23
N ALA A 196 3.67 -8.52 6.41
CA ALA A 196 2.94 -7.77 7.42
C ALA A 196 2.55 -6.38 6.91
N ILE A 197 1.30 -6.00 7.13
CA ILE A 197 0.79 -4.66 6.83
C ILE A 197 1.04 -3.78 8.06
N PRO A 198 1.67 -2.60 7.93
CA PRO A 198 1.89 -1.68 9.04
C PRO A 198 0.57 -1.28 9.72
N ASN A 199 0.60 -1.07 11.04
CA ASN A 199 -0.61 -0.73 11.80
C ASN A 199 -1.30 0.54 11.27
N ALA A 200 -0.55 1.58 10.94
CA ALA A 200 -1.11 2.80 10.37
C ALA A 200 -1.91 2.55 9.08
N VAL A 201 -1.37 1.73 8.16
CA VAL A 201 -2.08 1.34 6.92
C VAL A 201 -3.32 0.50 7.24
N ALA A 202 -3.25 -0.34 8.28
CA ALA A 202 -4.39 -1.13 8.72
C ALA A 202 -5.49 -0.26 9.36
N ASP A 203 -5.12 0.77 10.12
CA ASP A 203 -6.06 1.73 10.72
C ASP A 203 -6.77 2.56 9.64
N ASP A 204 -6.01 3.08 8.67
CA ASP A 204 -6.58 3.78 7.52
C ASP A 204 -7.54 2.88 6.73
N LEU A 205 -7.16 1.61 6.50
CA LEU A 205 -8.01 0.65 5.80
C LEU A 205 -9.34 0.40 6.53
N ILE A 206 -9.32 0.35 7.85
CA ILE A 206 -10.54 0.18 8.66
C ILE A 206 -11.50 1.36 8.42
N THR A 207 -11.01 2.59 8.46
CA THR A 207 -11.82 3.77 8.18
C THR A 207 -12.35 3.78 6.75
N ASP A 208 -11.54 3.35 5.78
CA ASP A 208 -11.93 3.19 4.37
C ASP A 208 -13.05 2.15 4.21
N VAL A 209 -12.97 1.03 4.93
CA VAL A 209 -14.00 -0.03 4.93
C VAL A 209 -15.31 0.47 5.52
N LEU A 210 -15.26 1.16 6.66
CA LEU A 210 -16.45 1.70 7.30
C LEU A 210 -17.17 2.68 6.38
N ALA A 211 -16.45 3.61 5.75
CA ALA A 211 -17.02 4.53 4.78
C ALA A 211 -17.63 3.81 3.55
N ALA A 212 -16.99 2.74 3.07
CA ALA A 212 -17.50 1.95 1.96
C ALA A 212 -18.82 1.24 2.29
N VAL A 213 -18.97 0.74 3.52
CA VAL A 213 -20.16 -0.01 3.96
C VAL A 213 -21.31 0.92 4.30
N GLU A 214 -21.03 2.12 4.84
CA GLU A 214 -22.05 3.14 5.15
C GLU A 214 -22.84 3.56 3.91
N GLY A 215 -22.23 3.54 2.75
CA GLY A 215 -22.90 3.76 1.48
C GLY A 215 -22.20 4.74 0.53
N ASN A 216 -22.84 4.96 -0.61
CA ASN A 216 -22.26 5.76 -1.69
C ASN A 216 -21.88 7.18 -1.30
N GLU A 217 -22.72 7.86 -0.49
CA GLU A 217 -22.48 9.25 -0.11
C GLU A 217 -21.37 9.37 0.95
N ALA A 218 -21.26 8.42 1.85
CA ALA A 218 -20.15 8.34 2.79
C ALA A 218 -18.84 8.07 2.05
N ALA A 219 -18.84 7.06 1.17
CA ALA A 219 -17.68 6.73 0.35
C ALA A 219 -17.20 7.90 -0.54
N LYS A 220 -18.13 8.73 -1.07
CA LYS A 220 -17.74 9.90 -1.88
C LYS A 220 -17.12 11.03 -1.05
N ARG A 221 -17.53 11.19 0.20
CA ARG A 221 -17.06 12.26 1.12
C ARG A 221 -15.80 11.86 1.88
N HIS A 222 -15.53 10.56 1.98
CA HIS A 222 -14.39 10.05 2.71
C HIS A 222 -13.06 10.34 2.00
N GLY A 223 -12.06 10.78 2.74
CA GLY A 223 -10.70 11.01 2.24
C GLY A 223 -9.86 9.73 2.31
N PHE A 224 -9.91 8.92 1.27
CA PHE A 224 -9.18 7.65 1.20
C PHE A 224 -7.66 7.87 1.17
N ALA A 225 -6.94 7.24 2.09
CA ALA A 225 -5.49 7.28 2.13
C ALA A 225 -4.84 6.26 1.17
N HIS A 226 -5.34 5.05 1.14
CA HIS A 226 -4.76 3.93 0.38
C HIS A 226 -5.74 3.29 -0.60
N ALA A 227 -7.02 3.54 -0.43
CA ALA A 227 -8.07 3.06 -1.30
C ALA A 227 -8.58 4.16 -2.26
N ARG A 228 -9.44 3.78 -3.16
CA ARG A 228 -10.15 4.68 -4.06
C ARG A 228 -11.53 4.15 -4.36
N VAL A 229 -12.43 5.06 -4.68
CA VAL A 229 -13.80 4.73 -5.06
C VAL A 229 -13.90 4.65 -6.57
N VAL A 230 -14.48 3.57 -7.08
CA VAL A 230 -14.64 3.30 -8.51
C VAL A 230 -16.13 3.01 -8.79
N LYS A 231 -16.64 3.51 -9.91
CA LYS A 231 -18.00 3.13 -10.33
C LYS A 231 -18.07 1.63 -10.56
N THR A 232 -19.00 0.95 -9.91
CA THR A 232 -19.17 -0.50 -10.02
C THR A 232 -19.33 -0.95 -11.46
N ARG A 233 -20.01 -0.14 -12.30
CA ARG A 233 -20.12 -0.37 -13.74
C ARG A 233 -18.76 -0.52 -14.43
N VAL A 234 -17.75 0.25 -14.02
CA VAL A 234 -16.40 0.15 -14.60
C VAL A 234 -15.78 -1.20 -14.28
N LEU A 235 -15.95 -1.71 -13.06
CA LEU A 235 -15.46 -3.03 -12.65
C LEU A 235 -16.14 -4.15 -13.44
N ILE A 236 -17.43 -4.02 -13.71
CA ILE A 236 -18.23 -4.99 -14.48
C ILE A 236 -17.84 -5.03 -15.95
N THR A 237 -17.64 -3.86 -16.57
CA THR A 237 -17.40 -3.78 -18.02
C THR A 237 -15.99 -4.09 -18.43
N ALA A 238 -15.04 -3.96 -17.51
CA ALA A 238 -13.63 -3.96 -17.85
C ALA A 238 -12.99 -5.36 -17.90
N ARG A 239 -13.72 -6.44 -17.68
CA ARG A 239 -13.28 -7.86 -17.79
C ARG A 239 -11.79 -8.07 -17.49
N GLY A 240 -11.38 -8.13 -16.23
CA GLY A 240 -9.98 -8.30 -15.85
C GLY A 240 -9.76 -8.12 -14.35
N ASP A 241 -8.62 -7.58 -13.97
CA ASP A 241 -8.24 -7.31 -12.59
C ASP A 241 -9.08 -6.17 -11.99
N LEU A 242 -9.91 -6.46 -10.99
CA LEU A 242 -10.84 -5.51 -10.40
C LEU A 242 -10.16 -4.30 -9.75
N VAL A 243 -8.98 -4.48 -9.20
CA VAL A 243 -8.25 -3.41 -8.50
C VAL A 243 -7.50 -2.51 -9.48
N ASN A 244 -6.97 -3.09 -10.56
CA ASN A 244 -6.08 -2.39 -11.50
C ASN A 244 -6.78 -1.89 -12.76
N GLN A 245 -8.00 -2.31 -13.02
CA GLN A 245 -8.78 -1.80 -14.15
C GLN A 245 -9.22 -0.36 -13.96
N ALA A 246 -9.36 0.08 -12.74
CA ALA A 246 -9.55 1.49 -12.45
C ALA A 246 -8.42 2.37 -13.01
N ASP A 247 -7.22 1.80 -13.27
CA ASP A 247 -6.11 2.47 -13.93
C ASP A 247 -6.18 2.39 -15.46
N ARG A 248 -6.91 1.43 -16.05
CA ARG A 248 -7.09 1.30 -17.50
C ARG A 248 -8.16 2.22 -18.05
N GLY A 249 -9.17 2.51 -17.28
CA GLY A 249 -10.24 3.45 -17.64
C GLY A 249 -9.92 4.82 -17.10
N LYS A 250 -9.19 5.66 -17.86
CA LYS A 250 -8.98 7.10 -17.62
C LYS A 250 -8.85 7.39 -16.11
N TYR A 251 -7.80 7.99 -15.67
CA TYR A 251 -7.64 8.60 -14.37
C TYR A 251 -8.86 9.46 -13.96
N ALA A 252 -9.99 8.83 -13.87
CA ALA A 252 -11.25 9.37 -13.43
C ALA A 252 -11.58 8.77 -12.06
N SER A 253 -10.69 8.90 -11.12
CA SER A 253 -11.16 9.23 -9.78
C SER A 253 -11.85 10.57 -9.94
N GLN A 254 -13.16 10.56 -9.96
CA GLN A 254 -13.97 11.78 -9.81
C GLN A 254 -14.01 12.22 -8.32
N ALA A 255 -12.90 12.24 -7.64
CA ALA A 255 -12.69 13.35 -6.73
C ALA A 255 -12.70 14.56 -7.65
N SER A 256 -13.62 15.47 -7.46
CA SER A 256 -13.67 16.71 -8.23
C SER A 256 -12.26 17.30 -8.29
N VAL A 257 -11.84 17.81 -9.44
CA VAL A 257 -10.51 18.42 -9.60
C VAL A 257 -10.18 19.36 -8.44
N PRO A 258 -11.14 20.16 -7.89
CA PRO A 258 -10.96 20.90 -6.67
C PRO A 258 -10.63 20.06 -5.43
N GLY A 259 -11.26 18.91 -5.24
CA GLY A 259 -11.01 18.05 -4.07
C GLY A 259 -9.61 17.45 -4.01
N ARG A 260 -9.01 17.12 -5.17
CA ARG A 260 -7.59 16.66 -5.23
C ARG A 260 -6.62 17.79 -4.91
N ALA A 261 -6.86 18.98 -5.46
CA ALA A 261 -6.01 20.14 -5.18
C ALA A 261 -6.04 20.50 -3.70
N LEU A 262 -7.21 20.47 -3.06
CA LEU A 262 -7.35 20.68 -1.62
C LEU A 262 -6.63 19.61 -0.81
N GLY A 263 -6.79 18.32 -1.13
CA GLY A 263 -6.10 17.23 -0.45
C GLY A 263 -4.58 17.33 -0.54
N VAL A 264 -4.03 17.65 -1.72
CA VAL A 264 -2.58 17.86 -1.87
C VAL A 264 -2.12 19.10 -1.12
N THR A 265 -2.89 20.20 -1.12
CA THR A 265 -2.58 21.42 -0.36
C THR A 265 -2.55 21.16 1.14
N ASP A 266 -3.48 20.36 1.66
CA ASP A 266 -3.50 19.96 3.08
C ASP A 266 -2.30 19.09 3.44
N LEU A 267 -1.93 18.14 2.59
CA LEU A 267 -0.73 17.33 2.78
C LEU A 267 0.55 18.17 2.75
N LEU A 268 0.64 19.14 1.85
CA LEU A 268 1.78 20.06 1.80
C LEU A 268 1.88 20.91 3.08
N ARG A 269 0.75 21.39 3.59
CA ARG A 269 0.69 22.14 4.85
C ARG A 269 1.11 21.29 6.05
N THR A 270 0.63 20.05 6.13
CA THR A 270 0.95 19.13 7.22
C THR A 270 2.36 18.56 7.12
N SER A 271 2.97 18.51 5.94
CA SER A 271 4.36 18.05 5.76
C SER A 271 5.40 18.96 6.45
N GLY A 272 5.02 20.19 6.86
CA GLY A 272 5.86 21.11 7.62
C GLY A 272 5.85 20.93 9.15
N ILE A 273 5.04 20.03 9.70
CA ILE A 273 4.85 19.88 11.16
C ILE A 273 6.10 19.32 11.88
N THR A 274 7.06 18.77 11.17
CA THR A 274 8.28 18.16 11.74
C THR A 274 9.44 19.14 11.93
N GLY A 275 9.19 20.44 12.08
CA GLY A 275 10.24 21.44 12.37
C GLY A 275 11.07 21.89 11.17
N ARG A 276 10.65 21.55 9.95
CA ARG A 276 11.24 22.06 8.69
C ARG A 276 10.23 22.88 7.91
N ASP A 277 10.75 23.80 7.07
CA ASP A 277 9.91 24.58 6.21
C ASP A 277 9.05 23.70 5.29
N PRO A 278 7.77 24.06 5.07
CA PRO A 278 6.91 23.36 4.14
C PRO A 278 7.52 23.37 2.73
N LEU A 279 7.17 22.38 1.92
CA LEU A 279 7.60 22.33 0.53
C LEU A 279 7.14 23.63 -0.18
N PRO A 280 8.03 24.32 -0.89
CA PRO A 280 7.70 25.60 -1.56
C PRO A 280 6.90 25.34 -2.85
N LEU A 281 5.73 24.72 -2.69
CA LEU A 281 4.85 24.33 -3.80
C LEU A 281 3.46 24.92 -3.60
N THR A 282 2.90 25.43 -4.69
CA THR A 282 1.51 25.86 -4.77
C THR A 282 0.76 24.93 -5.69
N VAL A 283 -0.36 24.40 -5.24
CA VAL A 283 -1.22 23.51 -6.02
C VAL A 283 -2.50 24.25 -6.36
N THR A 284 -2.78 24.35 -7.67
CA THR A 284 -4.02 24.92 -8.16
C THR A 284 -4.80 23.88 -8.94
N ALA A 285 -6.13 23.90 -8.76
CA ALA A 285 -7.02 23.06 -9.57
C ALA A 285 -7.03 23.57 -11.01
N GLN A 286 -6.83 22.67 -11.96
CA GLN A 286 -6.90 22.98 -13.39
C GLN A 286 -7.83 21.98 -14.06
N GLU A 287 -8.82 22.46 -14.80
CA GLU A 287 -9.60 21.65 -15.72
C GLU A 287 -8.76 21.41 -16.97
N GLY A 288 -8.34 20.17 -17.18
CA GLY A 288 -7.48 19.79 -18.29
C GLY A 288 -7.87 18.45 -18.91
N SER A 289 -7.39 18.21 -20.12
CA SER A 289 -7.53 16.90 -20.76
C SER A 289 -6.67 15.86 -20.01
N PRO A 290 -7.14 14.60 -19.90
CA PRO A 290 -6.36 13.53 -19.31
C PRO A 290 -4.99 13.37 -20.01
N VAL A 291 -3.95 13.16 -19.23
CA VAL A 291 -2.60 12.90 -19.76
C VAL A 291 -2.62 11.66 -20.65
N ALA A 292 -1.99 11.75 -21.82
CA ALA A 292 -1.88 10.64 -22.76
C ALA A 292 -1.02 9.53 -22.16
N LEU A 293 -1.52 8.30 -22.16
CA LEU A 293 -0.78 7.10 -21.76
C LEU A 293 -0.26 6.38 -22.99
N LYS A 294 1.03 6.05 -23.02
CA LYS A 294 1.64 5.25 -24.09
C LYS A 294 2.32 4.02 -23.55
N ALA A 295 2.27 2.93 -24.31
CA ALA A 295 2.98 1.72 -23.95
C ALA A 295 4.49 1.91 -24.08
N LEU A 296 5.28 1.33 -23.17
CA LEU A 296 6.75 1.38 -23.25
C LEU A 296 7.29 0.85 -24.57
N GLU A 297 6.65 -0.20 -25.15
CA GLU A 297 7.06 -0.73 -26.45
C GLU A 297 6.93 0.29 -27.59
N ASP A 298 5.89 1.14 -27.56
CA ASP A 298 5.70 2.18 -28.57
C ASP A 298 6.71 3.32 -28.38
N LEU A 299 7.01 3.68 -27.14
CA LEU A 299 8.04 4.67 -26.83
C LEU A 299 9.44 4.18 -27.20
N ILE A 300 9.73 2.90 -27.00
CA ILE A 300 11.01 2.28 -27.41
C ILE A 300 11.11 2.23 -28.94
N ARG A 301 10.03 1.83 -29.62
CA ARG A 301 9.98 1.78 -31.10
C ARG A 301 10.13 3.18 -31.71
N ALA A 302 9.54 4.18 -31.08
CA ALA A 302 9.64 5.58 -31.49
C ALA A 302 10.99 6.24 -31.12
N GLY A 303 11.87 5.53 -30.39
CA GLY A 303 13.17 6.06 -29.97
C GLY A 303 13.13 7.03 -28.80
N HIS A 304 11.99 7.17 -28.11
CA HIS A 304 11.87 8.05 -26.93
C HIS A 304 12.43 7.45 -25.65
N VAL A 305 12.50 6.12 -25.59
CA VAL A 305 13.08 5.37 -24.48
C VAL A 305 14.03 4.32 -25.02
N ARG A 306 15.22 4.27 -24.45
CA ARG A 306 16.17 3.18 -24.70
C ARG A 306 16.10 2.17 -23.54
N ALA A 307 15.74 0.93 -23.84
CA ALA A 307 15.75 -0.13 -22.84
C ALA A 307 17.09 -0.85 -22.85
N ILE A 308 17.82 -0.80 -21.75
CA ILE A 308 19.14 -1.41 -21.57
C ILE A 308 18.97 -2.59 -20.60
N PRO A 309 19.29 -3.82 -21.02
CA PRO A 309 19.21 -4.98 -20.13
C PRO A 309 20.25 -4.87 -19.02
N GLY A 310 19.92 -5.36 -17.84
CA GLY A 310 20.90 -5.51 -16.77
C GLY A 310 22.00 -6.48 -17.13
N SER A 311 23.19 -6.23 -16.61
CA SER A 311 24.36 -7.06 -16.83
C SER A 311 24.24 -8.43 -16.11
N ARG A 312 24.72 -9.49 -16.75
CA ARG A 312 24.92 -10.78 -16.07
C ARG A 312 26.29 -10.74 -15.41
N VAL A 313 26.28 -10.69 -14.10
CA VAL A 313 27.50 -10.59 -13.30
C VAL A 313 27.76 -11.94 -12.62
N PRO A 314 28.97 -12.48 -12.67
CA PRO A 314 29.35 -13.67 -11.89
C PRO A 314 29.12 -13.41 -10.39
N SER A 315 28.80 -14.45 -9.63
CA SER A 315 28.54 -14.34 -8.18
C SER A 315 29.75 -13.82 -7.38
N SER A 316 30.94 -13.89 -7.95
CA SER A 316 32.17 -13.31 -7.39
C SER A 316 32.18 -11.77 -7.42
N VAL A 317 31.55 -11.18 -8.43
CA VAL A 317 31.46 -9.71 -8.58
C VAL A 317 30.26 -9.22 -7.78
N GLY A 318 30.47 -8.64 -6.63
CA GLY A 318 29.37 -8.12 -5.76
C GLY A 318 29.28 -8.79 -4.39
N SER A 319 30.11 -9.80 -4.12
CA SER A 319 30.27 -10.40 -2.79
C SER A 319 31.37 -9.74 -1.96
N THR A 320 32.23 -8.95 -2.56
CA THR A 320 33.30 -8.23 -1.88
C THR A 320 32.76 -6.96 -1.24
N ARG A 321 32.59 -6.96 0.10
CA ARG A 321 32.69 -5.73 0.87
C ARG A 321 34.09 -5.17 0.60
N PRO A 322 34.23 -3.99 -0.04
CA PRO A 322 35.55 -3.40 -0.16
C PRO A 322 36.02 -3.05 1.25
N SER A 323 37.05 -3.73 1.69
CA SER A 323 37.79 -3.34 2.88
C SER A 323 38.35 -1.93 2.61
N GLY A 324 37.70 -0.93 3.16
CA GLY A 324 38.30 0.39 3.35
C GLY A 324 38.23 1.42 2.23
N ALA A 325 37.48 1.28 1.11
CA ALA A 325 37.45 2.31 0.07
C ALA A 325 36.03 2.66 -0.39
N SER A 326 35.67 3.92 -0.23
CA SER A 326 34.46 4.59 -0.71
C SER A 326 34.36 4.75 -2.26
N ARG A 327 35.20 4.13 -3.05
CA ARG A 327 35.41 4.40 -4.50
C ARG A 327 35.00 3.28 -5.47
N GLY A 328 34.11 2.36 -5.12
CA GLY A 328 33.64 1.31 -6.02
C GLY A 328 32.34 1.68 -6.76
N LEU A 329 32.07 1.02 -7.91
CA LEU A 329 30.79 1.08 -8.59
C LEU A 329 29.67 0.50 -7.72
N ARG A 330 28.54 1.18 -7.62
CA ARG A 330 27.33 0.66 -6.94
C ARG A 330 26.72 -0.47 -7.77
N VAL A 331 26.37 -1.56 -7.14
CA VAL A 331 25.74 -2.73 -7.79
C VAL A 331 24.27 -2.79 -7.39
N VAL A 332 23.39 -2.53 -8.34
CA VAL A 332 21.93 -2.50 -8.14
C VAL A 332 21.29 -3.78 -8.65
N THR A 333 20.56 -4.45 -7.78
CA THR A 333 19.82 -5.69 -8.08
C THR A 333 18.32 -5.43 -8.11
N ALA A 334 17.55 -6.43 -8.56
CA ALA A 334 16.08 -6.35 -8.50
C ALA A 334 15.55 -6.20 -7.06
N ALA A 335 16.25 -6.73 -6.07
CA ALA A 335 15.86 -6.58 -4.66
C ALA A 335 15.94 -5.12 -4.19
N ASP A 336 16.94 -4.39 -4.63
CA ASP A 336 17.11 -2.98 -4.30
C ASP A 336 16.02 -2.12 -4.95
N VAL A 337 15.70 -2.41 -6.21
CA VAL A 337 14.58 -1.76 -6.92
C VAL A 337 13.25 -2.03 -6.22
N LEU A 338 13.04 -3.25 -5.72
CA LEU A 338 11.85 -3.62 -4.96
C LEU A 338 11.76 -2.94 -3.60
N ALA A 339 12.91 -2.66 -2.98
CA ALA A 339 13.00 -1.91 -1.74
C ALA A 339 12.79 -0.40 -1.94
N GLY A 340 12.73 0.08 -3.19
CA GLY A 340 12.53 1.49 -3.51
C GLY A 340 13.76 2.37 -3.23
N SER A 341 14.95 1.76 -3.06
CA SER A 341 16.17 2.50 -2.71
C SER A 341 17.36 2.04 -3.54
N LEU A 342 18.13 3.01 -4.05
CA LEU A 342 19.43 2.79 -4.68
C LEU A 342 20.61 3.00 -3.73
N ARG A 343 20.35 3.14 -2.43
CA ARG A 343 21.36 3.14 -1.38
C ARG A 343 21.83 1.72 -1.13
N VAL A 344 22.81 1.31 -1.91
CA VAL A 344 23.33 -0.04 -1.87
C VAL A 344 24.74 0.02 -1.33
N ASP A 345 24.98 -0.70 -0.22
CA ASP A 345 26.33 -0.89 0.31
C ASP A 345 27.20 -1.79 -0.56
N ARG A 346 26.56 -2.50 -1.51
CA ARG A 346 27.27 -3.36 -2.45
C ARG A 346 28.01 -2.54 -3.49
N ARG A 347 29.33 -2.65 -3.41
CA ARG A 347 30.22 -1.99 -4.37
C ARG A 347 31.15 -3.05 -4.97
N THR A 348 31.58 -2.80 -6.19
CA THR A 348 32.52 -3.64 -6.91
C THR A 348 33.60 -2.78 -7.56
N ASP A 349 34.76 -3.38 -7.84
CA ASP A 349 35.84 -2.66 -8.52
C ASP A 349 35.47 -2.40 -9.98
N ALA A 350 35.62 -1.16 -10.42
CA ALA A 350 35.36 -0.76 -11.79
C ALA A 350 36.25 -1.48 -12.82
N VAL A 351 37.50 -1.79 -12.44
CA VAL A 351 38.46 -2.54 -13.28
C VAL A 351 38.02 -3.98 -13.42
N GLU A 352 37.56 -4.59 -12.35
CA GLU A 352 37.02 -5.95 -12.36
C GLU A 352 35.79 -6.04 -13.25
N VAL A 353 34.86 -5.08 -13.13
CA VAL A 353 33.68 -4.99 -14.01
C VAL A 353 34.07 -4.83 -15.47
N ALA A 354 35.03 -3.96 -15.77
CA ALA A 354 35.49 -3.75 -17.16
C ALA A 354 36.12 -5.02 -17.74
N ARG A 355 36.75 -5.85 -16.91
CA ARG A 355 37.36 -7.12 -17.33
C ARG A 355 36.32 -8.22 -17.51
N GLU A 356 35.43 -8.42 -16.51
CA GLU A 356 34.47 -9.53 -16.49
C GLU A 356 33.21 -9.25 -17.35
N VAL A 357 32.80 -8.00 -17.44
CA VAL A 357 31.59 -7.56 -18.16
C VAL A 357 31.88 -6.33 -19.04
N PRO A 358 32.75 -6.45 -20.06
CA PRO A 358 33.22 -5.33 -20.84
C PRO A 358 32.14 -4.57 -21.62
N ARG A 359 30.95 -5.16 -21.76
CA ARG A 359 29.78 -4.53 -22.40
C ARG A 359 28.76 -3.99 -21.41
N ALA A 360 29.06 -3.98 -20.11
CA ALA A 360 28.18 -3.42 -19.11
C ALA A 360 27.92 -1.95 -19.39
N GLN A 361 26.66 -1.57 -19.41
CA GLN A 361 26.26 -0.17 -19.48
C GLN A 361 25.85 0.28 -18.06
N LEU A 362 26.52 1.31 -17.58
CA LEU A 362 26.18 1.93 -16.32
C LEU A 362 24.96 2.84 -16.49
N SER A 363 24.23 3.04 -15.40
CA SER A 363 23.16 4.03 -15.37
C SER A 363 23.69 5.44 -15.53
N GLU A 364 22.87 6.32 -16.06
CA GLU A 364 23.09 7.76 -16.14
C GLU A 364 22.08 8.49 -15.25
N PRO A 365 22.38 9.72 -14.80
CA PRO A 365 21.41 10.51 -14.06
C PRO A 365 20.10 10.69 -14.83
N GLY A 366 18.96 10.41 -14.18
CA GLY A 366 17.64 10.44 -14.79
C GLY A 366 17.20 9.10 -15.43
N ASP A 367 18.02 8.06 -15.36
CA ASP A 367 17.59 6.71 -15.77
C ASP A 367 16.56 6.15 -14.78
N VAL A 368 15.60 5.38 -15.28
CA VAL A 368 14.65 4.63 -14.47
C VAL A 368 15.08 3.17 -14.44
N ILE A 369 15.52 2.69 -13.27
CA ILE A 369 15.89 1.29 -13.08
C ILE A 369 14.64 0.52 -12.69
N VAL A 370 14.32 -0.54 -13.46
CA VAL A 370 13.05 -1.27 -13.31
C VAL A 370 13.25 -2.76 -13.15
N THR A 371 12.33 -3.41 -12.46
CA THR A 371 12.16 -4.86 -12.45
C THR A 371 10.69 -5.22 -12.69
N ALA A 372 10.46 -6.40 -13.28
CA ALA A 372 9.11 -6.93 -13.49
C ALA A 372 8.81 -8.14 -12.59
N SER A 373 9.80 -8.62 -11.84
CA SER A 373 9.67 -9.84 -11.02
C SER A 373 10.31 -9.64 -9.64
N PRO A 374 9.65 -10.05 -8.58
CA PRO A 374 8.35 -10.74 -8.47
C PRO A 374 7.16 -9.82 -8.76
N ARG A 375 7.31 -8.51 -8.65
CA ARG A 375 6.32 -7.48 -8.99
C ARG A 375 6.96 -6.35 -9.82
N PRO A 376 6.18 -5.56 -10.56
CA PRO A 376 6.65 -4.31 -11.13
C PRO A 376 7.21 -3.40 -10.04
N ALA A 377 8.41 -2.88 -10.25
CA ALA A 377 8.99 -1.85 -9.41
C ALA A 377 9.96 -1.01 -10.23
N ALA A 378 10.11 0.25 -9.86
CA ALA A 378 10.96 1.22 -10.51
C ALA A 378 11.53 2.23 -9.51
N VAL A 379 12.78 2.64 -9.74
CA VAL A 379 13.44 3.71 -8.97
C VAL A 379 14.18 4.60 -9.95
N VAL A 380 14.16 5.91 -9.73
CA VAL A 380 14.92 6.88 -10.53
C VAL A 380 16.33 6.96 -9.99
N ASP A 381 17.33 6.84 -10.88
CA ASP A 381 18.73 7.05 -10.52
C ASP A 381 19.10 8.52 -10.78
N LEU A 382 19.19 9.30 -9.72
CA LEU A 382 19.54 10.73 -9.79
C LEU A 382 21.03 10.97 -9.93
N GLU A 383 21.86 10.01 -9.49
CA GLU A 383 23.31 10.17 -9.48
C GLU A 383 23.99 9.48 -10.67
N GLY A 384 23.42 8.41 -11.18
CA GLY A 384 24.03 7.58 -12.22
C GLY A 384 25.20 6.73 -11.70
N GLY A 385 25.88 6.04 -12.61
CA GLY A 385 27.08 5.26 -12.32
C GLY A 385 26.81 3.92 -11.63
N CYS A 386 25.57 3.40 -11.66
CA CYS A 386 25.25 2.09 -11.09
C CYS A 386 25.43 0.98 -12.13
N LEU A 387 26.01 -0.14 -11.69
CA LEU A 387 25.98 -1.41 -12.42
C LEU A 387 24.66 -2.11 -12.12
N VAL A 388 23.74 -2.13 -13.07
CA VAL A 388 22.44 -2.78 -12.92
C VAL A 388 22.57 -4.27 -13.31
N VAL A 389 22.09 -5.16 -12.41
CA VAL A 389 22.21 -6.62 -12.58
C VAL A 389 20.87 -7.22 -12.98
N THR A 390 20.89 -8.16 -13.93
CA THR A 390 19.71 -8.96 -14.32
C THR A 390 19.04 -9.62 -13.08
N PRO A 391 17.69 -9.61 -12.96
CA PRO A 391 16.69 -9.29 -13.98
C PRO A 391 16.28 -7.82 -14.08
N ALA A 392 16.86 -6.93 -13.28
CA ALA A 392 16.62 -5.49 -13.42
C ALA A 392 17.13 -4.97 -14.76
N ARG A 393 16.64 -3.82 -15.20
CA ARG A 393 17.01 -3.16 -16.45
C ARG A 393 16.93 -1.64 -16.30
N ILE A 394 17.54 -0.93 -17.22
CA ILE A 394 17.50 0.52 -17.28
C ILE A 394 16.54 0.93 -18.39
N LEU A 395 15.66 1.84 -18.10
CA LEU A 395 14.88 2.60 -19.08
C LEU A 395 15.45 4.00 -19.11
N ARG A 396 16.13 4.33 -20.21
CA ARG A 396 16.76 5.63 -20.39
C ARG A 396 15.90 6.49 -21.30
N PRO A 397 15.33 7.61 -20.82
CA PRO A 397 14.68 8.59 -21.67
C PRO A 397 15.68 9.14 -22.68
N VAL A 398 15.37 9.07 -23.97
CA VAL A 398 16.22 9.64 -25.04
C VAL A 398 15.74 11.08 -25.25
N GLY A 399 16.61 12.03 -25.03
CA GLY A 399 16.29 13.45 -25.25
C GLY A 399 16.49 14.34 -24.04
N SER A 400 16.98 13.82 -22.91
CA SER A 400 17.31 14.68 -21.76
C SER A 400 18.57 15.57 -21.98
N ARG A 401 19.39 15.26 -22.97
CA ARG A 401 20.63 16.02 -23.28
C ARG A 401 20.48 17.08 -24.35
N ASP A 402 19.55 16.94 -25.31
CA ASP A 402 19.38 17.91 -26.41
C ASP A 402 18.14 18.77 -26.19
N ALA A 403 18.33 20.11 -26.31
CA ALA A 403 17.27 21.10 -26.10
C ALA A 403 16.10 20.95 -27.07
N GLU A 404 16.33 20.45 -28.28
CA GLU A 404 15.30 20.22 -29.32
C GLU A 404 14.53 18.90 -29.13
N ALA A 405 15.14 17.89 -28.52
CA ALA A 405 14.45 16.63 -28.18
C ALA A 405 13.57 16.74 -26.91
N ARG A 406 13.65 17.88 -26.20
CA ARG A 406 12.77 18.22 -25.07
C ARG A 406 11.32 18.41 -25.45
N GLU A 407 10.96 18.38 -26.73
CA GLU A 407 9.56 18.53 -27.16
C GLU A 407 8.62 17.38 -26.78
N ARG A 408 9.13 16.26 -26.22
CA ARG A 408 8.28 15.10 -25.85
C ARG A 408 8.62 14.60 -24.46
N GLY A 409 7.87 15.11 -23.51
CA GLY A 409 8.13 15.03 -22.09
C GLY A 409 7.85 13.68 -21.45
N LEU A 410 8.89 12.86 -21.30
CA LEU A 410 8.89 11.75 -20.35
C LEU A 410 9.58 12.22 -19.07
N SER A 411 8.83 12.30 -17.99
CA SER A 411 9.38 12.44 -16.64
C SER A 411 9.81 11.07 -16.12
N ALA A 412 11.04 10.97 -15.62
CA ALA A 412 11.56 9.75 -15.00
C ALA A 412 10.74 9.38 -13.75
N HIS A 413 10.42 10.37 -12.92
CA HIS A 413 9.63 10.17 -11.69
C HIS A 413 8.20 9.74 -11.99
N LEU A 414 7.51 10.37 -12.96
CA LEU A 414 6.17 9.93 -13.37
C LEU A 414 6.19 8.53 -13.99
N THR A 415 7.22 8.21 -14.75
CA THR A 415 7.41 6.87 -15.31
C THR A 415 7.61 5.84 -14.20
N ALA A 416 8.47 6.12 -13.21
CA ALA A 416 8.69 5.26 -12.07
C ALA A 416 7.39 5.08 -11.24
N THR A 417 6.68 6.16 -10.97
CA THR A 417 5.39 6.13 -10.26
C THR A 417 4.35 5.30 -10.99
N ALA A 418 4.22 5.47 -12.31
CA ALA A 418 3.29 4.68 -13.12
C ALA A 418 3.63 3.19 -13.12
N ILE A 419 4.92 2.84 -13.09
CA ILE A 419 5.37 1.45 -13.00
C ILE A 419 5.11 0.88 -11.60
N ASN A 420 5.42 1.63 -10.54
CA ASN A 420 5.19 1.22 -9.16
C ASN A 420 3.71 1.03 -8.82
N SER A 421 2.81 1.72 -9.54
CA SER A 421 1.36 1.58 -9.42
C SER A 421 0.80 0.37 -10.18
N ARG A 422 1.64 -0.42 -10.86
CA ARG A 422 1.21 -1.61 -11.59
C ARG A 422 0.92 -2.79 -10.66
N PRO A 423 -0.02 -3.65 -11.06
CA PRO A 423 -0.32 -4.86 -10.31
C PRO A 423 0.88 -5.79 -10.21
N SER A 424 1.00 -6.46 -9.07
CA SER A 424 2.09 -7.40 -8.80
C SER A 424 2.20 -8.58 -9.79
N GLY A 425 1.14 -8.86 -10.57
CA GLY A 425 1.14 -9.90 -11.61
C GLY A 425 1.55 -9.44 -13.02
N ASP A 426 1.66 -8.14 -13.26
CA ASP A 426 1.94 -7.60 -14.61
C ASP A 426 3.44 -7.70 -14.96
N ARG A 427 3.85 -8.86 -15.47
CA ARG A 427 5.25 -9.11 -15.89
C ARG A 427 5.57 -8.63 -17.31
N ARG A 428 4.57 -8.17 -18.07
CA ARG A 428 4.75 -7.76 -19.47
C ARG A 428 5.24 -6.30 -19.56
N TRP A 429 6.42 -6.03 -19.04
CA TRP A 429 6.96 -4.69 -18.88
C TRP A 429 6.91 -3.80 -20.13
N ARG A 430 7.02 -4.37 -21.34
CA ARG A 430 6.92 -3.62 -22.60
C ARG A 430 5.54 -3.02 -22.86
N ARG A 431 4.50 -3.61 -22.28
CA ARG A 431 3.11 -3.14 -22.38
C ARG A 431 2.72 -2.17 -21.26
N TRP A 432 3.63 -1.88 -20.35
CA TRP A 432 3.33 -0.93 -19.30
C TRP A 432 3.04 0.44 -19.90
N LEU A 433 1.91 1.01 -19.51
CA LEU A 433 1.50 2.35 -19.93
C LEU A 433 2.15 3.37 -19.01
N VAL A 434 2.77 4.38 -19.57
CA VAL A 434 3.37 5.49 -18.84
C VAL A 434 2.83 6.82 -19.35
N PRO A 435 2.70 7.84 -18.47
CA PRO A 435 2.20 9.14 -18.86
C PRO A 435 3.20 9.89 -19.73
N VAL A 436 2.70 10.52 -20.79
CA VAL A 436 3.48 11.37 -21.67
C VAL A 436 2.88 12.77 -21.61
N LEU A 437 3.64 13.71 -21.10
CA LEU A 437 3.30 15.12 -20.98
C LEU A 437 3.86 15.93 -22.16
N ASP A 438 3.41 17.16 -22.34
CA ASP A 438 4.19 18.15 -23.07
C ASP A 438 5.50 18.46 -22.30
N SER A 439 6.49 19.02 -22.99
CA SER A 439 7.83 19.23 -22.41
C SER A 439 7.86 20.15 -21.22
N ALA A 440 7.08 21.21 -21.23
CA ALA A 440 7.05 22.17 -20.12
C ALA A 440 6.44 21.55 -18.88
N SER A 441 5.33 20.83 -19.04
CA SER A 441 4.67 20.07 -17.97
C SER A 441 5.55 18.93 -17.44
N ALA A 442 6.26 18.22 -18.32
CA ALA A 442 7.18 17.15 -17.92
C ALA A 442 8.36 17.68 -17.11
N TYR A 443 8.95 18.80 -17.54
CA TYR A 443 10.04 19.45 -16.81
C TYR A 443 9.58 19.93 -15.42
N SER A 444 8.43 20.57 -15.35
CA SER A 444 7.86 21.03 -14.09
C SER A 444 7.54 19.85 -13.15
N ALA A 445 6.93 18.80 -13.67
CA ALA A 445 6.64 17.58 -12.91
C ALA A 445 7.92 16.91 -12.39
N GLU A 446 8.97 16.81 -13.23
CA GLU A 446 10.25 16.23 -12.83
C GLU A 446 10.88 17.00 -11.67
N LYS A 447 10.92 18.33 -11.76
CA LYS A 447 11.48 19.19 -10.72
C LYS A 447 10.71 19.07 -9.40
N VAL A 448 9.39 19.07 -9.46
CA VAL A 448 8.53 18.97 -8.27
C VAL A 448 8.66 17.58 -7.63
N LEU A 449 8.59 16.51 -8.42
CA LEU A 449 8.69 15.15 -7.91
C LEU A 449 10.08 14.83 -7.36
N ALA A 450 11.14 15.33 -7.97
CA ALA A 450 12.49 15.23 -7.43
C ALA A 450 12.62 15.89 -6.05
N LEU A 451 11.98 17.05 -5.86
CA LEU A 451 11.97 17.73 -4.56
C LEU A 451 11.19 16.95 -3.51
N VAL A 452 10.05 16.34 -3.88
CA VAL A 452 9.25 15.49 -2.98
C VAL A 452 10.05 14.25 -2.59
N ASP A 453 10.69 13.58 -3.56
CA ASP A 453 11.48 12.37 -3.31
C ASP A 453 12.71 12.67 -2.44
N GLU A 454 13.35 13.84 -2.62
CA GLU A 454 14.44 14.30 -1.77
C GLU A 454 13.97 14.45 -0.31
N ARG A 455 12.81 15.09 -0.11
CA ARG A 455 12.25 15.31 1.23
C ARG A 455 11.82 13.99 1.89
N ALA A 456 11.23 13.09 1.11
CA ALA A 456 10.88 11.75 1.58
C ALA A 456 12.11 10.94 2.01
N ARG A 457 13.20 11.05 1.26
CA ARG A 457 14.48 10.42 1.58
C ARG A 457 15.06 10.96 2.89
N GLU A 458 15.07 12.28 3.09
CA GLU A 458 15.55 12.90 4.33
C GLU A 458 14.73 12.47 5.56
N ALA A 459 13.41 12.37 5.39
CA ALA A 459 12.52 11.89 6.44
C ALA A 459 12.78 10.43 6.81
N GLN A 460 13.00 9.57 5.80
CA GLN A 460 13.34 8.17 6.00
C GLN A 460 14.67 8.00 6.74
N GLU A 461 15.70 8.79 6.38
CA GLU A 461 16.99 8.79 7.10
C GLU A 461 16.86 9.19 8.55
N THR A 462 15.98 10.17 8.81
CA THR A 462 15.72 10.62 10.17
C THR A 462 15.05 9.50 10.99
N LEU A 463 14.08 8.80 10.39
CA LEU A 463 13.43 7.67 11.01
C LEU A 463 14.41 6.53 11.32
N GLU A 464 15.25 6.17 10.36
CA GLU A 464 16.29 5.13 10.56
C GLU A 464 17.27 5.48 11.68
N ARG A 465 17.68 6.76 11.79
CA ARG A 465 18.52 7.23 12.90
C ARG A 465 17.81 7.13 14.24
N LEU A 466 16.53 7.50 14.31
CA LEU A 466 15.74 7.38 15.54
C LEU A 466 15.56 5.91 15.96
N GLU A 467 15.34 5.01 15.00
CA GLU A 467 15.25 3.58 15.25
C GLU A 467 16.60 3.03 15.76
N ALA A 468 17.71 3.46 15.17
CA ALA A 468 19.05 3.09 15.64
C ALA A 468 19.32 3.58 17.07
N VAL A 469 18.95 4.83 17.38
CA VAL A 469 19.02 5.38 18.74
C VAL A 469 18.17 4.55 19.70
N ARG A 470 16.90 4.28 19.35
CA ARG A 470 16.01 3.45 20.17
C ARG A 470 16.61 2.07 20.43
N HIS A 471 17.14 1.44 19.39
CA HIS A 471 17.77 0.11 19.53
C HIS A 471 19.00 0.15 20.42
N GLY A 472 19.89 1.14 20.24
CA GLY A 472 21.08 1.34 21.07
C GLY A 472 20.75 1.60 22.54
N LEU A 473 19.72 2.40 22.81
CA LEU A 473 19.25 2.66 24.16
C LEU A 473 18.71 1.38 24.81
N ILE A 474 17.88 0.60 24.11
CA ILE A 474 17.33 -0.66 24.63
C ILE A 474 18.45 -1.65 24.96
N LEU A 475 19.42 -1.84 24.05
CA LEU A 475 20.54 -2.74 24.27
C LEU A 475 21.40 -2.26 25.46
N GLY A 476 21.82 -0.99 25.47
CA GLY A 476 22.67 -0.47 26.51
C GLY A 476 22.03 -0.48 27.91
N MET A 477 20.71 -0.29 27.99
CA MET A 477 19.95 -0.44 29.23
C MET A 477 19.85 -1.92 29.64
N SER A 478 19.60 -2.83 28.72
CA SER A 478 19.47 -4.25 29.03
C SER A 478 20.80 -4.89 29.46
N GLU A 479 21.90 -4.38 28.94
CA GLU A 479 23.26 -4.79 29.31
C GLU A 479 23.82 -4.07 30.58
N GLY A 480 23.07 -3.07 31.09
CA GLY A 480 23.52 -2.25 32.21
C GLY A 480 24.65 -1.29 31.87
N SER A 481 25.00 -1.14 30.59
CA SER A 481 26.08 -0.27 30.11
C SER A 481 25.67 1.20 29.98
N LEU A 482 24.33 1.50 29.94
CA LEU A 482 23.81 2.86 29.88
C LEU A 482 22.87 3.16 31.03
N LYS A 483 23.05 4.34 31.63
CA LYS A 483 22.07 4.97 32.52
C LYS A 483 21.51 6.20 31.85
N ILE A 484 20.20 6.25 31.72
CA ILE A 484 19.48 7.32 30.99
C ILE A 484 18.82 8.21 32.05
N SER A 485 18.98 9.51 31.90
CA SER A 485 18.19 10.53 32.61
C SER A 485 17.50 11.43 31.58
N VAL A 486 16.25 11.73 31.80
CA VAL A 486 15.54 12.72 31.00
C VAL A 486 16.04 14.09 31.44
N LEU A 487 16.48 14.91 30.49
CA LEU A 487 16.76 16.31 30.75
C LEU A 487 15.42 16.94 31.13
N SER A 488 15.33 17.41 32.39
CA SER A 488 14.13 18.14 32.82
C SER A 488 13.96 19.34 31.90
N GLU A 489 12.80 19.48 31.30
CA GLU A 489 12.41 20.75 30.71
C GLU A 489 12.38 21.75 31.86
N GLU A 490 13.31 22.71 31.89
CA GLU A 490 13.14 23.88 32.72
C GLU A 490 11.84 24.54 32.26
N PRO A 491 10.89 24.82 33.18
CA PRO A 491 9.71 25.53 32.79
C PRO A 491 10.12 26.92 32.26
N VAL A 492 9.90 27.13 30.98
CA VAL A 492 9.97 28.46 30.35
C VAL A 492 8.86 29.30 30.99
N GLY A 493 9.20 29.97 32.08
CA GLY A 493 8.19 30.80 32.80
C GLY A 493 8.61 31.13 34.24
N GLN A 494 9.83 31.64 34.46
CA GLN A 494 10.05 32.50 35.61
C GLN A 494 10.09 33.93 35.11
N GLU A 495 9.00 34.62 35.43
CA GLU A 495 8.92 36.08 35.42
C GLU A 495 10.20 36.66 36.05
N LEU A 496 10.84 37.55 35.31
CA LEU A 496 11.84 38.47 35.86
C LEU A 496 11.15 39.34 36.91
N ASP A 497 11.26 38.92 38.17
CA ASP A 497 11.02 39.83 39.29
C ASP A 497 12.00 41.00 39.13
N LEU A 498 11.43 42.11 38.75
CA LEU A 498 12.07 43.43 38.78
C LEU A 498 12.46 43.71 40.21
N VAL A 499 13.73 43.57 40.54
CA VAL A 499 14.33 44.03 41.78
C VAL A 499 14.05 45.52 41.88
N GLY A 500 13.27 45.88 42.89
CA GLY A 500 12.94 47.24 43.23
C GLY A 500 14.18 48.05 43.54
N ILE A 501 14.31 49.16 42.86
CA ILE A 501 15.26 50.22 43.21
C ILE A 501 14.72 50.88 44.50
N GLU A 502 15.32 50.57 45.65
CA GLU A 502 15.15 51.33 46.86
C GLU A 502 15.77 52.72 46.65
N GLU A 503 14.97 53.74 46.54
CA GLU A 503 15.37 55.11 46.70
C GLU A 503 15.84 55.37 48.16
N GLY A 504 17.13 55.50 48.33
CA GLY A 504 17.73 55.96 49.57
C GLY A 504 17.37 57.40 49.80
N ASN A 505 16.55 57.63 50.82
CA ASN A 505 16.21 58.92 51.31
C ASN A 505 17.30 59.42 52.30
N GLU A 506 18.18 60.29 51.83
CA GLU A 506 19.06 61.10 52.71
C GLU A 506 18.26 62.18 53.43
N HIS A 507 18.14 62.06 54.74
CA HIS A 507 17.83 63.14 55.57
C HIS A 507 19.06 63.42 56.47
N GLY A 508 19.66 64.55 56.16
CA GLY A 508 20.62 65.16 57.01
C GLY A 508 19.99 65.79 58.29
N THR A 509 20.74 65.86 59.35
CA THR A 509 20.73 66.94 60.35
C THR A 509 22.05 66.92 61.07
N GLN A 510 22.76 67.98 60.94
CA GLN A 510 23.28 68.93 61.94
C GLN A 510 23.82 68.25 63.22
N GLU A 511 25.03 68.36 63.56
CA GLU A 511 25.88 69.36 64.20
C GLU A 511 27.35 69.02 64.06
#